data_86177f79a3854a20ee61a20e252f3143
#
_entry.id   86177f79a3854a20ee61a20e252f3143
#
_cell.length_a   1.000
_cell.length_b   1.000
_cell.length_c   1.000
_cell.angle_alpha   90.00
_cell.angle_beta   90.00
_cell.angle_gamma   90.00
#
_symmetry.space_group_name_H-M   'P 1'
#
loop_
_entity.id
_entity.type
_entity.pdbx_description
1 polymer ?
#
loop_
_entity_poly.entity_id
_entity_poly.type
_entity_poly.pdbx_seq_one_letter_code
_entity_poly.pdbx_strand_id
1 'polypeptide(L)'
;KLCLETVHWALYNAPGIFSAIRRGCPQLSGVLDVKQARLSCYPYQMYIKDMEGAISHVHLSDVDDAGHICLPGKGTFDFETCLRRLKDAGFDGALLIEVYPHDYKEYGELKQACDYLDELVYKIGG
;
A
#
# COMPACT_ATOMS: atom_id res chain seq x y z
N LYS A 1 -0.20 -6.75 18.05
CA LYS A 1 -1.16 -5.90 17.35
C LYS A 1 -1.83 -6.72 16.24
N LEU A 2 -3.17 -6.71 16.17
CA LEU A 2 -3.90 -7.38 15.08
C LEU A 2 -4.11 -6.39 13.94
N CYS A 3 -3.81 -6.82 12.71
CA CYS A 3 -3.99 -6.02 11.51
C CYS A 3 -4.86 -6.77 10.51
N LEU A 4 -5.71 -6.03 9.81
CA LEU A 4 -6.53 -6.54 8.71
C LEU A 4 -6.02 -5.94 7.40
N GLU A 5 -5.67 -6.79 6.46
CA GLU A 5 -5.15 -6.40 5.16
C GLU A 5 -6.26 -6.35 4.11
N THR A 6 -6.16 -5.38 3.19
CA THR A 6 -6.98 -5.37 1.98
C THR A 6 -6.56 -6.52 1.05
N VAL A 7 -7.49 -7.42 0.74
CA VAL A 7 -7.24 -8.56 -0.16
C VAL A 7 -8.46 -8.77 -1.05
N HIS A 8 -8.29 -8.66 -2.37
CA HIS A 8 -9.39 -8.59 -3.35
C HIS A 8 -10.34 -9.80 -3.36
N TRP A 9 -9.90 -10.97 -2.92
CA TRP A 9 -10.72 -12.20 -2.83
C TRP A 9 -11.12 -12.55 -1.40
N ALA A 10 -10.74 -11.74 -0.39
CA ALA A 10 -11.04 -11.99 1.02
C ALA A 10 -12.20 -11.11 1.52
N LEU A 11 -12.47 -11.20 2.83
CA LEU A 11 -13.54 -10.41 3.46
C LEU A 11 -13.35 -8.90 3.27
N TYR A 12 -12.11 -8.39 3.43
CA TYR A 12 -11.80 -6.98 3.23
C TYR A 12 -11.37 -6.69 1.80
N ASN A 13 -12.33 -6.73 0.89
CA ASN A 13 -12.12 -6.44 -0.54
C ASN A 13 -12.80 -5.15 -1.02
N ALA A 14 -13.49 -4.43 -0.15
CA ALA A 14 -14.15 -3.17 -0.49
C ALA A 14 -14.02 -2.14 0.63
N PRO A 15 -13.93 -0.83 0.31
CA PRO A 15 -13.95 0.24 1.30
C PRO A 15 -15.23 0.22 2.15
N GLY A 16 -15.12 0.61 3.42
CA GLY A 16 -16.22 0.59 4.40
C GLY A 16 -16.28 -0.68 5.24
N ILE A 17 -15.65 -1.78 4.82
CA ILE A 17 -15.62 -3.04 5.58
C ILE A 17 -14.73 -2.89 6.82
N PHE A 18 -13.56 -2.26 6.68
CA PHE A 18 -12.63 -2.06 7.80
C PHE A 18 -13.28 -1.25 8.93
N SER A 19 -13.86 -0.10 8.62
CA SER A 19 -14.52 0.75 9.60
C SER A 19 -15.73 0.05 10.24
N ALA A 20 -16.44 -0.80 9.49
CA ALA A 20 -17.53 -1.61 10.03
C ALA A 20 -17.02 -2.63 11.07
N ILE A 21 -15.94 -3.35 10.78
CA ILE A 21 -15.34 -4.32 11.70
C ILE A 21 -14.74 -3.61 12.92
N ARG A 22 -14.05 -2.48 12.69
CA ARG A 22 -13.38 -1.73 13.74
C ARG A 22 -14.33 -1.17 14.80
N ARG A 23 -15.60 -0.94 14.48
CA ARG A 23 -16.62 -0.58 15.49
C ARG A 23 -16.76 -1.64 16.60
N GLY A 24 -16.60 -2.92 16.26
CA GLY A 24 -16.62 -4.02 17.23
C GLY A 24 -15.23 -4.39 17.76
N CYS A 25 -14.16 -3.89 17.14
CA CYS A 25 -12.76 -4.21 17.51
C CYS A 25 -11.89 -2.94 17.39
N PRO A 26 -12.01 -1.96 18.31
CA PRO A 26 -11.35 -0.65 18.19
C PRO A 26 -9.82 -0.69 18.10
N GLN A 27 -9.19 -1.76 18.62
CA GLN A 27 -7.74 -1.97 18.56
C GLN A 27 -7.25 -2.51 17.22
N LEU A 28 -8.16 -2.86 16.28
CA LEU A 28 -7.79 -3.34 14.96
C LEU A 28 -7.06 -2.25 14.17
N SER A 29 -5.96 -2.61 13.55
CA SER A 29 -5.23 -1.77 12.60
C SER A 29 -5.40 -2.28 11.18
N GLY A 30 -5.21 -1.40 10.20
CA GLY A 30 -5.29 -1.72 8.79
C GLY A 30 -3.93 -1.91 8.14
N VAL A 31 -3.89 -2.74 7.12
CA VAL A 31 -2.79 -2.82 6.15
C VAL A 31 -3.36 -2.51 4.77
N LEU A 32 -2.84 -1.48 4.14
CA LEU A 32 -3.18 -1.14 2.76
C LEU A 32 -2.22 -1.86 1.82
N ASP A 33 -2.72 -2.67 0.92
CA ASP A 33 -1.98 -3.18 -0.23
C ASP A 33 -2.51 -2.52 -1.50
N VAL A 34 -1.66 -1.73 -2.17
CA VAL A 34 -2.05 -0.96 -3.37
C VAL A 34 -2.39 -1.85 -4.57
N LYS A 35 -1.73 -3.01 -4.69
CA LYS A 35 -2.03 -4.04 -5.69
C LYS A 35 -3.42 -4.63 -5.45
N GLN A 36 -3.72 -5.00 -4.20
CA GLN A 36 -5.01 -5.59 -3.84
C GLN A 36 -6.15 -4.60 -4.01
N ALA A 37 -5.94 -3.32 -3.66
CA ALA A 37 -6.91 -2.26 -3.93
C ALA A 37 -7.24 -2.17 -5.42
N ARG A 38 -6.23 -2.18 -6.29
CA ARG A 38 -6.40 -2.19 -7.75
C ARG A 38 -7.18 -3.42 -8.23
N LEU A 39 -6.82 -4.61 -7.74
CA LEU A 39 -7.50 -5.87 -8.11
C LEU A 39 -8.97 -5.90 -7.64
N SER A 40 -9.29 -5.20 -6.55
CA SER A 40 -10.65 -5.02 -6.07
C SER A 40 -11.46 -4.00 -6.88
N CYS A 41 -10.85 -3.36 -7.88
CA CYS A 41 -11.46 -2.33 -8.72
C CYS A 41 -11.91 -1.07 -7.96
N TYR A 42 -11.30 -0.78 -6.81
CA TYR A 42 -11.51 0.46 -6.06
C TYR A 42 -10.24 1.30 -6.00
N PRO A 43 -10.34 2.63 -6.09
CA PRO A 43 -9.21 3.52 -5.86
C PRO A 43 -8.63 3.33 -4.45
N TYR A 44 -7.31 3.20 -4.33
CA TYR A 44 -6.65 3.01 -3.02
C TYR A 44 -6.97 4.14 -2.02
N GLN A 45 -7.27 5.35 -2.51
CA GLN A 45 -7.66 6.49 -1.69
C GLN A 45 -8.91 6.22 -0.84
N MET A 46 -9.82 5.39 -1.35
CA MET A 46 -11.02 5.01 -0.59
C MET A 46 -10.66 4.10 0.59
N TYR A 47 -9.65 3.26 0.46
CA TYR A 47 -9.14 2.43 1.56
C TYR A 47 -8.36 3.26 2.58
N ILE A 48 -7.56 4.26 2.13
CA ILE A 48 -6.91 5.20 3.05
C ILE A 48 -7.97 5.88 3.93
N LYS A 49 -9.06 6.37 3.32
CA LYS A 49 -10.16 6.99 4.06
C LYS A 49 -10.87 6.02 5.00
N ASP A 50 -11.11 4.78 4.57
CA ASP A 50 -11.76 3.74 5.40
C ASP A 50 -10.92 3.36 6.64
N MET A 51 -9.59 3.39 6.52
CA MET A 51 -8.63 3.05 7.57
C MET A 51 -8.03 4.27 8.28
N GLU A 52 -8.52 5.48 8.03
CA GLU A 52 -7.92 6.72 8.52
C GLU A 52 -7.62 6.68 10.03
N GLY A 53 -6.38 7.02 10.40
CA GLY A 53 -5.87 6.97 11.78
C GLY A 53 -5.62 5.55 12.31
N ALA A 54 -5.71 4.51 11.46
CA ALA A 54 -5.52 3.12 11.87
C ALA A 54 -4.60 2.31 10.96
N ILE A 55 -4.05 2.92 9.89
CA ILE A 55 -3.11 2.25 9.00
C ILE A 55 -1.81 2.00 9.74
N SER A 56 -1.35 0.75 9.81
CA SER A 56 -0.08 0.38 10.45
C SER A 56 1.01 0.01 9.45
N HIS A 57 0.63 -0.52 8.29
CA HIS A 57 1.55 -0.91 7.22
C HIS A 57 0.93 -0.59 5.88
N VAL A 58 1.79 -0.35 4.89
CA VAL A 58 1.39 -0.23 3.49
C VAL A 58 2.28 -1.15 2.66
N HIS A 59 1.67 -2.05 1.90
CA HIS A 59 2.35 -2.91 0.95
C HIS A 59 2.36 -2.23 -0.42
N LEU A 60 3.56 -2.05 -0.95
CA LEU A 60 3.83 -1.33 -2.18
C LEU A 60 4.35 -2.27 -3.26
N SER A 61 3.77 -2.19 -4.42
CA SER A 61 4.25 -2.74 -5.67
C SER A 61 3.92 -1.78 -6.79
N ASP A 62 4.63 -1.86 -7.88
CA ASP A 62 4.36 -1.08 -9.08
C ASP A 62 3.60 -1.92 -10.12
N VAL A 63 3.16 -1.30 -11.17
CA VAL A 63 2.45 -1.93 -12.28
C VAL A 63 2.93 -1.34 -13.59
N ASP A 64 3.31 -2.18 -14.53
CA ASP A 64 3.73 -1.75 -15.86
C ASP A 64 2.54 -1.38 -16.76
N ASP A 65 2.82 -0.87 -17.96
CA ASP A 65 1.80 -0.48 -18.95
C ASP A 65 0.93 -1.66 -19.41
N ALA A 66 1.43 -2.89 -19.31
CA ALA A 66 0.69 -4.11 -19.63
C ALA A 66 -0.14 -4.64 -18.44
N GLY A 67 -0.02 -4.02 -17.26
CA GLY A 67 -0.76 -4.39 -16.06
C GLY A 67 -0.07 -5.46 -15.20
N HIS A 68 1.17 -5.82 -15.49
CA HIS A 68 1.94 -6.78 -14.68
C HIS A 68 2.52 -6.07 -13.46
N ILE A 69 2.63 -6.83 -12.37
CA ILE A 69 3.29 -6.36 -11.14
C ILE A 69 4.79 -6.28 -11.38
N CYS A 70 5.40 -5.22 -10.88
CA CYS A 70 6.84 -5.00 -10.93
C CYS A 70 7.31 -4.23 -9.67
N LEU A 71 8.62 -4.06 -9.56
CA LEU A 71 9.23 -3.32 -8.48
C LEU A 71 8.89 -1.82 -8.53
N PRO A 72 8.74 -1.16 -7.38
CA PRO A 72 8.59 0.29 -7.31
C PRO A 72 9.64 1.04 -8.13
N GLY A 73 9.18 1.98 -8.96
CA GLY A 73 10.01 2.75 -9.88
C GLY A 73 10.23 2.11 -11.25
N LYS A 74 9.66 0.92 -11.50
CA LYS A 74 9.74 0.22 -12.80
C LYS A 74 8.45 0.31 -13.61
N GLY A 75 7.37 0.83 -13.04
CA GLY A 75 6.07 0.94 -13.66
C GLY A 75 5.53 2.37 -13.67
N THR A 76 4.21 2.48 -13.56
CA THR A 76 3.48 3.75 -13.75
C THR A 76 2.68 4.18 -12.51
N PHE A 77 2.79 3.47 -11.39
CA PHE A 77 2.08 3.84 -10.18
C PHE A 77 2.62 5.15 -9.60
N ASP A 78 1.73 6.10 -9.31
CA ASP A 78 2.09 7.40 -8.73
C ASP A 78 2.35 7.28 -7.22
N PHE A 79 3.56 6.84 -6.86
CA PHE A 79 3.99 6.70 -5.46
C PHE A 79 4.04 8.04 -4.74
N GLU A 80 4.46 9.13 -5.41
CA GLU A 80 4.54 10.44 -4.76
C GLU A 80 3.16 10.90 -4.26
N THR A 81 2.15 10.82 -5.10
CA THR A 81 0.77 11.15 -4.71
C THR A 81 0.26 10.20 -3.61
N CYS A 82 0.56 8.90 -3.71
CA CYS A 82 0.15 7.92 -2.70
C CYS A 82 0.75 8.24 -1.32
N LEU A 83 2.07 8.46 -1.27
CA LEU A 83 2.78 8.75 -0.02
C LEU A 83 2.34 10.09 0.59
N ARG A 84 2.08 11.13 -0.22
CA ARG A 84 1.52 12.40 0.28
C ARG A 84 0.15 12.18 0.93
N ARG A 85 -0.75 11.42 0.31
CA ARG A 85 -2.07 11.11 0.86
C ARG A 85 -1.99 10.31 2.15
N LEU A 86 -1.07 9.36 2.26
CA LEU A 86 -0.82 8.61 3.50
C LEU A 86 -0.35 9.54 4.60
N LYS A 87 0.59 10.44 4.31
CA LYS A 87 1.07 11.47 5.26
C LYS A 87 -0.07 12.38 5.73
N ASP A 88 -0.89 12.88 4.80
CA ASP A 88 -2.05 13.74 5.12
C ASP A 88 -3.09 13.01 5.99
N ALA A 89 -3.21 11.68 5.83
CA ALA A 89 -4.04 10.83 6.67
C ALA A 89 -3.41 10.46 8.03
N GLY A 90 -2.23 11.03 8.36
CA GLY A 90 -1.53 10.79 9.63
C GLY A 90 -0.84 9.41 9.71
N PHE A 91 -0.51 8.79 8.57
CA PHE A 91 0.22 7.54 8.55
C PHE A 91 1.66 7.73 9.05
N ASP A 92 2.05 6.92 10.02
CA ASP A 92 3.39 6.86 10.63
C ASP A 92 3.82 5.39 10.82
N GLY A 93 3.55 4.56 9.83
CA GLY A 93 3.80 3.14 9.87
C GLY A 93 4.90 2.69 8.91
N ALA A 94 5.02 1.38 8.72
CA ALA A 94 6.01 0.80 7.84
C ALA A 94 5.52 0.74 6.38
N LEU A 95 6.43 1.05 5.45
CA LEU A 95 6.28 0.79 4.03
C LEU A 95 7.01 -0.51 3.68
N LEU A 96 6.35 -1.44 3.02
CA LEU A 96 6.90 -2.72 2.62
C LEU A 96 6.80 -2.88 1.10
N ILE A 97 7.88 -3.29 0.45
CA ILE A 97 7.82 -3.74 -0.94
C ILE A 97 7.29 -5.17 -0.93
N GLU A 98 6.15 -5.39 -1.58
CA GLU A 98 5.56 -6.72 -1.71
C GLU A 98 5.45 -7.12 -3.17
N VAL A 99 6.38 -7.95 -3.59
CA VAL A 99 6.50 -8.51 -4.94
C VAL A 99 6.79 -10.01 -4.87
N TYR A 100 6.58 -10.71 -5.98
CA TYR A 100 6.87 -12.13 -6.07
C TYR A 100 8.29 -12.39 -6.59
N PRO A 101 8.85 -13.58 -6.37
CA PRO A 101 10.21 -13.92 -6.84
C PRO A 101 10.41 -13.80 -8.35
N HIS A 102 9.35 -13.83 -9.14
CA HIS A 102 9.41 -13.66 -10.59
C HIS A 102 9.32 -12.21 -11.07
N ASP A 103 9.05 -11.26 -10.16
CA ASP A 103 8.94 -9.83 -10.48
C ASP A 103 10.32 -9.13 -10.48
N TYR A 104 11.38 -9.82 -10.07
CA TYR A 104 12.76 -9.33 -10.09
C TYR A 104 13.74 -10.45 -10.41
N LYS A 105 14.95 -10.11 -10.87
CA LYS A 105 15.98 -11.08 -11.25
C LYS A 105 17.12 -11.14 -10.25
N GLU A 106 17.47 -10.00 -9.65
CA GLU A 106 18.61 -9.84 -8.77
C GLU A 106 18.22 -9.04 -7.52
N TYR A 107 18.83 -9.35 -6.39
CA TYR A 107 18.61 -8.61 -5.13
C TYR A 107 18.99 -7.13 -5.22
N GLY A 108 19.90 -6.77 -6.13
CA GLY A 108 20.25 -5.38 -6.41
C GLY A 108 19.07 -4.54 -6.89
N GLU A 109 18.11 -5.16 -7.59
CA GLU A 109 16.89 -4.47 -8.05
C GLU A 109 15.96 -4.12 -6.87
N LEU A 110 15.88 -5.00 -5.85
CA LEU A 110 15.15 -4.70 -4.61
C LEU A 110 15.75 -3.50 -3.89
N LYS A 111 17.10 -3.45 -3.82
CA LYS A 111 17.77 -2.27 -3.23
C LYS A 111 17.45 -0.99 -3.99
N GLN A 112 17.48 -1.01 -5.32
CA GLN A 112 17.12 0.15 -6.14
C GLN A 112 15.68 0.61 -5.89
N ALA A 113 14.73 -0.32 -5.72
CA ALA A 113 13.35 0.00 -5.39
C ALA A 113 13.20 0.61 -3.99
N CYS A 114 13.98 0.13 -3.01
CA CYS A 114 14.06 0.75 -1.68
C CYS A 114 14.62 2.17 -1.76
N ASP A 115 15.76 2.35 -2.43
CA ASP A 115 16.40 3.66 -2.60
C ASP A 115 15.43 4.67 -3.27
N TYR A 116 14.71 4.23 -4.29
CA TYR A 116 13.70 5.04 -4.96
C TYR A 116 12.57 5.50 -4.01
N LEU A 117 12.03 4.60 -3.19
CA LEU A 117 10.99 4.95 -2.22
C LEU A 117 11.52 5.85 -1.11
N ASP A 118 12.74 5.59 -0.62
CA ASP A 118 13.39 6.42 0.41
C ASP A 118 13.61 7.85 -0.09
N GLU A 119 14.03 8.04 -1.35
CA GLU A 119 14.14 9.37 -1.98
C GLU A 119 12.79 10.10 -2.02
N LEU A 120 11.71 9.40 -2.36
CA LEU A 120 10.36 9.98 -2.36
C LEU A 120 9.91 10.37 -0.96
N VAL A 121 10.11 9.50 0.04
CA VAL A 121 9.77 9.77 1.44
C VAL A 121 10.53 11.01 1.92
N TYR A 122 11.83 11.07 1.66
CA TYR A 122 12.66 12.24 2.00
C TYR A 122 12.14 13.53 1.34
N LYS A 123 11.83 13.48 0.04
CA LYS A 123 11.32 14.61 -0.76
C LYS A 123 9.99 15.17 -0.19
N ILE A 124 9.11 14.32 0.30
CA ILE A 124 7.82 14.74 0.88
C ILE A 124 7.92 15.14 2.35
N GLY A 125 9.14 15.18 2.91
CA GLY A 125 9.41 15.63 4.27
C GLY A 125 9.16 14.54 5.30
N GLY A 126 9.73 13.42 5.02
CA GLY A 126 9.71 12.12 5.72
C GLY A 126 9.53 12.11 7.18
#